data_b61f1ee9651ca6c5e5ebd87510b6636d
#
_entry.id   b61f1ee9651ca6c5e5ebd87510b6636d
#
_cell.length_a   1.000
_cell.length_b   1.000
_cell.length_c   1.000
_cell.angle_alpha   90.00
_cell.angle_beta   90.00
_cell.angle_gamma   90.00
#
_symmetry.space_group_name_H-M   'P 1'
#
loop_
_entity.id
_entity.type
_entity.pdbx_description
1 polymer ?
#
loop_
_entity_poly.entity_id
_entity_poly.type
_entity_poly.pdbx_seq_one_letter_code
_entity_poly.pdbx_strand_id
1 'polypeptide(L)'
;MGTAQTLGRSMVRESSAEHWDEADFRLIFQQHYARIVDILVRLLGDRAHADDVANDAFWRLYRQPALQSHGNVGGWLYRTATNLGTDVLRMSGRRRQHEEAACRIARENTPGGPLDDLLREERCRRVRHVLSLLKPAQAQLLILRSAGLSYKEIADALEVKATSVGTMLNRAEQEFRDRYIALHPNEEEL
;
A
#
# COMPACT_ATOMS: atom_id res chain seq x y z
N MET A 1 38.75 -16.40 53.41
CA MET A 1 37.33 -16.92 53.33
C MET A 1 36.51 -15.72 52.93
N GLY A 2 35.96 -15.50 51.81
CA GLY A 2 35.54 -16.24 50.68
C GLY A 2 34.89 -15.19 49.79
N THR A 3 35.41 -15.03 48.60
CA THR A 3 34.87 -14.16 47.55
C THR A 3 34.58 -15.05 46.35
N ALA A 4 33.35 -15.39 46.14
CA ALA A 4 32.95 -16.00 44.88
C ALA A 4 31.43 -15.77 44.72
N GLN A 5 31.02 -15.41 43.54
CA GLN A 5 29.65 -15.34 42.98
C GLN A 5 29.13 -13.92 42.73
N THR A 6 29.58 -13.34 41.63
CA THR A 6 28.77 -12.44 40.83
C THR A 6 29.29 -12.41 39.38
N LEU A 7 29.28 -13.53 38.69
CA LEU A 7 29.53 -13.63 37.24
C LEU A 7 28.56 -14.65 36.69
N GLY A 8 27.39 -14.23 36.29
CA GLY A 8 26.41 -15.19 35.71
C GLY A 8 25.07 -14.60 35.37
N ARG A 9 25.01 -13.39 34.78
CA ARG A 9 23.70 -12.89 34.27
C ARG A 9 23.78 -11.94 33.08
N SER A 10 24.87 -12.02 32.32
CA SER A 10 25.03 -11.13 31.15
C SER A 10 25.18 -11.84 29.80
N MET A 11 24.94 -13.15 29.70
CA MET A 11 25.23 -13.89 28.47
C MET A 11 24.03 -14.54 27.78
N VAL A 12 22.78 -14.07 28.00
CA VAL A 12 21.58 -14.66 27.37
C VAL A 12 20.81 -13.66 26.52
N ARG A 13 21.34 -12.50 26.19
CA ARG A 13 20.61 -11.49 25.38
C ARG A 13 21.15 -11.22 23.98
N GLU A 14 22.20 -11.89 23.53
CA GLU A 14 22.78 -11.61 22.20
C GLU A 14 22.33 -12.55 21.07
N SER A 15 21.50 -13.58 21.33
CA SER A 15 21.06 -14.52 20.30
C SER A 15 19.63 -14.29 19.78
N SER A 16 18.94 -13.23 20.22
CA SER A 16 17.53 -12.98 19.82
C SER A 16 17.35 -11.97 18.69
N ALA A 17 18.45 -11.42 18.13
CA ALA A 17 18.38 -10.33 17.16
C ALA A 17 18.21 -10.79 15.70
N GLU A 18 18.21 -12.10 15.43
CA GLU A 18 18.15 -12.60 14.06
C GLU A 18 16.74 -12.95 13.57
N HIS A 19 15.74 -13.07 14.44
CA HIS A 19 14.39 -13.44 14.07
C HIS A 19 13.37 -12.64 14.88
N TRP A 20 12.19 -12.39 14.28
CA TRP A 20 11.04 -11.88 14.99
C TRP A 20 10.58 -12.86 16.06
N ASP A 21 10.23 -12.34 17.25
CA ASP A 21 9.46 -13.11 18.22
C ASP A 21 8.11 -13.48 17.60
N GLU A 22 7.75 -14.76 17.65
CA GLU A 22 6.52 -15.26 17.05
C GLU A 22 5.27 -14.58 17.63
N ALA A 23 5.27 -14.29 18.93
CA ALA A 23 4.15 -13.62 19.59
C ALA A 23 4.01 -12.17 19.13
N ASP A 24 5.12 -11.43 19.03
CA ASP A 24 5.14 -10.05 18.56
C ASP A 24 4.73 -9.97 17.09
N PHE A 25 5.25 -10.85 16.25
CA PHE A 25 4.87 -10.90 14.83
C PHE A 25 3.38 -11.20 14.66
N ARG A 26 2.83 -12.13 15.43
CA ARG A 26 1.40 -12.49 15.41
C ARG A 26 0.52 -11.30 15.80
N LEU A 27 0.90 -10.54 16.81
CA LEU A 27 0.18 -9.33 17.23
C LEU A 27 0.17 -8.28 16.12
N ILE A 28 1.31 -8.02 15.49
CA ILE A 28 1.42 -7.07 14.37
C ILE A 28 0.57 -7.55 13.18
N PHE A 29 0.62 -8.84 12.87
CA PHE A 29 -0.20 -9.42 11.81
C PHE A 29 -1.69 -9.21 12.08
N GLN A 30 -2.17 -9.56 13.26
CA GLN A 30 -3.57 -9.39 13.65
C GLN A 30 -4.01 -7.92 13.63
N GLN A 31 -3.13 -7.01 14.02
CA GLN A 31 -3.42 -5.57 14.09
C GLN A 31 -3.51 -4.91 12.71
N HIS A 32 -2.69 -5.33 11.75
CA HIS A 32 -2.50 -4.59 10.50
C HIS A 32 -3.00 -5.30 9.25
N TYR A 33 -3.08 -6.64 9.25
CA TYR A 33 -3.34 -7.42 8.03
C TYR A 33 -4.66 -7.04 7.36
N ALA A 34 -5.76 -7.06 8.10
CA ALA A 34 -7.08 -6.76 7.52
C ALA A 34 -7.12 -5.37 6.88
N ARG A 35 -6.58 -4.35 7.57
CA ARG A 35 -6.55 -2.97 7.06
C ARG A 35 -5.67 -2.85 5.80
N ILE A 36 -4.54 -3.53 5.77
CA ILE A 36 -3.65 -3.55 4.59
C ILE A 36 -4.35 -4.21 3.41
N VAL A 37 -4.99 -5.35 3.62
CA VAL A 37 -5.75 -6.01 2.57
C VAL A 37 -6.88 -5.12 2.03
N ASP A 38 -7.63 -4.44 2.91
CA ASP A 38 -8.69 -3.53 2.49
C ASP A 38 -8.17 -2.35 1.63
N ILE A 39 -7.01 -1.81 1.97
CA ILE A 39 -6.32 -0.79 1.17
C ILE A 39 -5.96 -1.36 -0.21
N LEU A 40 -5.38 -2.55 -0.24
CA LEU A 40 -4.93 -3.20 -1.46
C LEU A 40 -6.10 -3.64 -2.35
N VAL A 41 -7.21 -4.10 -1.78
CA VAL A 41 -8.44 -4.42 -2.54
C VAL A 41 -8.97 -3.19 -3.27
N ARG A 42 -9.02 -2.03 -2.59
CA ARG A 42 -9.43 -0.78 -3.24
C ARG A 42 -8.48 -0.37 -4.36
N LEU A 43 -7.19 -0.57 -4.15
CA LEU A 43 -6.14 -0.23 -5.11
C LEU A 43 -6.12 -1.17 -6.32
N LEU A 44 -6.19 -2.47 -6.11
CA LEU A 44 -6.02 -3.49 -7.14
C LEU A 44 -7.34 -3.92 -7.78
N GLY A 45 -8.45 -3.84 -7.00
CA GLY A 45 -9.78 -4.26 -7.44
C GLY A 45 -10.00 -5.77 -7.40
N ASP A 46 -9.05 -6.53 -6.88
CA ASP A 46 -9.10 -7.98 -6.77
C ASP A 46 -8.57 -8.43 -5.41
N ARG A 47 -9.35 -9.29 -4.74
CA ARG A 47 -9.05 -9.76 -3.39
C ARG A 47 -7.85 -10.70 -3.35
N ALA A 48 -7.74 -11.61 -4.31
CA ALA A 48 -6.67 -12.58 -4.35
C ALA A 48 -5.31 -11.89 -4.53
N HIS A 49 -5.22 -10.96 -5.49
CA HIS A 49 -4.01 -10.15 -5.67
C HIS A 49 -3.71 -9.27 -4.44
N ALA A 50 -4.72 -8.75 -3.76
CA ALA A 50 -4.52 -7.96 -2.54
C ALA A 50 -3.95 -8.81 -1.40
N ASP A 51 -4.45 -10.03 -1.20
CA ASP A 51 -3.94 -10.96 -0.21
C ASP A 51 -2.49 -11.37 -0.53
N ASP A 52 -2.15 -11.63 -1.80
CA ASP A 52 -0.78 -11.96 -2.23
C ASP A 52 0.20 -10.83 -1.92
N VAL A 53 -0.17 -9.59 -2.26
CA VAL A 53 0.66 -8.40 -1.99
C VAL A 53 0.79 -8.13 -0.50
N ALA A 54 -0.29 -8.31 0.28
CA ALA A 54 -0.24 -8.19 1.73
C ALA A 54 0.72 -9.22 2.33
N ASN A 55 0.60 -10.49 1.93
CA ASN A 55 1.49 -11.56 2.37
C ASN A 55 2.96 -11.25 2.03
N ASP A 56 3.25 -10.73 0.83
CA ASP A 56 4.62 -10.32 0.47
C ASP A 56 5.14 -9.19 1.37
N ALA A 57 4.30 -8.21 1.72
CA ALA A 57 4.68 -7.14 2.65
C ALA A 57 5.02 -7.69 4.05
N PHE A 58 4.21 -8.62 4.58
CA PHE A 58 4.47 -9.27 5.86
C PHE A 58 5.67 -10.21 5.82
N TRP A 59 5.88 -10.90 4.70
CA TRP A 59 7.07 -11.72 4.50
C TRP A 59 8.35 -10.88 4.51
N ARG A 60 8.32 -9.69 3.88
CA ARG A 60 9.44 -8.75 3.93
C ARG A 60 9.68 -8.23 5.34
N LEU A 61 8.62 -7.96 6.11
CA LEU A 61 8.75 -7.59 7.52
C LEU A 61 9.43 -8.70 8.32
N TYR A 62 8.98 -9.94 8.16
CA TYR A 62 9.54 -11.09 8.86
C TYR A 62 11.05 -11.26 8.63
N ARG A 63 11.50 -10.92 7.44
CA ARG A 63 12.92 -10.96 7.06
C ARG A 63 13.74 -9.73 7.52
N GLN A 64 13.13 -8.80 8.22
CA GLN A 64 13.79 -7.59 8.73
C GLN A 64 13.63 -7.46 10.26
N PRO A 65 14.29 -8.34 11.04
CA PRO A 65 14.17 -8.33 12.50
C PRO A 65 14.66 -7.01 13.14
N ALA A 66 15.53 -6.25 12.48
CA ALA A 66 15.98 -4.93 12.94
C ALA A 66 14.82 -3.94 13.14
N LEU A 67 13.68 -4.11 12.44
CA LEU A 67 12.50 -3.27 12.62
C LEU A 67 11.79 -3.51 13.95
N GLN A 68 11.99 -4.64 14.60
CA GLN A 68 11.43 -4.94 15.92
C GLN A 68 11.87 -3.91 16.97
N SER A 69 13.09 -3.39 16.84
CA SER A 69 13.67 -2.40 17.75
C SER A 69 13.35 -0.94 17.40
N HIS A 70 12.78 -0.65 16.23
CA HIS A 70 12.71 0.71 15.66
C HIS A 70 11.32 1.35 15.63
N GLY A 71 10.36 0.84 16.36
CA GLY A 71 9.16 1.60 16.81
C GLY A 71 8.04 1.91 15.81
N ASN A 72 8.26 1.92 14.48
CA ASN A 72 7.19 2.26 13.51
C ASN A 72 6.92 1.17 12.47
N VAL A 73 6.67 -0.04 12.97
CA VAL A 73 6.38 -1.21 12.12
C VAL A 73 5.13 -1.00 11.27
N GLY A 74 4.08 -0.39 11.86
CA GLY A 74 2.83 -0.10 11.13
C GLY A 74 3.06 0.83 9.96
N GLY A 75 3.77 1.94 10.15
CA GLY A 75 4.11 2.88 9.08
C GLY A 75 4.92 2.21 7.97
N TRP A 76 5.91 1.42 8.34
CA TRP A 76 6.72 0.65 7.40
C TRP A 76 5.88 -0.34 6.57
N LEU A 77 4.95 -1.07 7.23
CA LEU A 77 4.04 -1.98 6.55
C LEU A 77 3.13 -1.27 5.55
N TYR A 78 2.50 -0.15 5.96
CA TYR A 78 1.66 0.63 5.05
C TYR A 78 2.44 1.14 3.84
N ARG A 79 3.65 1.66 4.05
CA ARG A 79 4.52 2.09 2.96
C ARG A 79 4.90 0.93 2.04
N THR A 80 5.32 -0.19 2.61
CA THR A 80 5.74 -1.36 1.83
C THR A 80 4.59 -1.94 1.03
N ALA A 81 3.41 -2.15 1.63
CA ALA A 81 2.24 -2.68 0.97
C ALA A 81 1.73 -1.75 -0.15
N THR A 82 1.68 -0.43 0.09
CA THR A 82 1.25 0.53 -0.94
C THR A 82 2.27 0.66 -2.07
N ASN A 83 3.57 0.55 -1.81
CA ASN A 83 4.59 0.47 -2.87
C ASN A 83 4.37 -0.76 -3.75
N LEU A 84 4.28 -1.93 -3.15
CA LEU A 84 4.03 -3.17 -3.87
C LEU A 84 2.74 -3.11 -4.68
N GLY A 85 1.65 -2.64 -4.09
CA GLY A 85 0.37 -2.48 -4.77
C GLY A 85 0.43 -1.51 -5.94
N THR A 86 1.13 -0.38 -5.80
CA THR A 86 1.30 0.57 -6.92
C THR A 86 2.18 0.01 -8.03
N ASP A 87 3.17 -0.82 -7.71
CA ASP A 87 4.00 -1.47 -8.71
C ASP A 87 3.20 -2.50 -9.52
N VAL A 88 2.37 -3.32 -8.85
CA VAL A 88 1.43 -4.23 -9.51
C VAL A 88 0.45 -3.46 -10.40
N LEU A 89 -0.10 -2.36 -9.91
CA LEU A 89 -1.01 -1.51 -10.68
C LEU A 89 -0.35 -0.96 -11.96
N ARG A 90 0.90 -0.50 -11.86
CA ARG A 90 1.67 -0.02 -13.01
C ARG A 90 2.00 -1.10 -14.01
N MET A 91 2.34 -2.29 -13.53
CA MET A 91 2.61 -3.44 -14.39
C MET A 91 1.36 -3.85 -15.17
N SER A 92 0.21 -3.93 -14.50
CA SER A 92 -1.07 -4.28 -15.12
C SER A 92 -1.53 -3.20 -16.12
N GLY A 93 -1.30 -1.91 -15.81
CA GLY A 93 -1.59 -0.79 -16.71
C GLY A 93 -0.78 -0.87 -18.01
N ARG A 94 0.53 -1.13 -17.91
CA ARG A 94 1.40 -1.32 -19.09
C ARG A 94 0.99 -2.53 -19.92
N ARG A 95 0.65 -3.64 -19.28
CA ARG A 95 0.18 -4.85 -19.96
C ARG A 95 -1.10 -4.59 -20.75
N ARG A 96 -2.09 -3.91 -20.13
CA ARG A 96 -3.33 -3.51 -20.84
C ARG A 96 -3.09 -2.61 -22.01
N GLN A 97 -2.21 -1.60 -21.91
CA GLN A 97 -1.86 -0.74 -23.04
C GLN A 97 -1.28 -1.54 -24.20
N HIS A 98 -0.45 -2.56 -23.93
CA HIS A 98 0.07 -3.46 -24.96
C HIS A 98 -1.01 -4.38 -25.53
N GLU A 99 -1.90 -4.92 -24.70
CA GLU A 99 -3.01 -5.78 -25.09
C GLU A 99 -4.08 -4.98 -25.88
N GLU A 100 -4.41 -3.76 -25.47
CA GLU A 100 -5.33 -2.86 -26.19
C GLU A 100 -4.77 -2.39 -27.52
N ALA A 101 -3.46 -2.16 -27.63
CA ALA A 101 -2.80 -1.91 -28.90
C ALA A 101 -2.86 -3.13 -29.83
N ALA A 102 -2.84 -4.34 -29.27
CA ALA A 102 -2.94 -5.59 -30.04
C ALA A 102 -4.41 -6.00 -30.31
N CYS A 103 -5.37 -5.59 -29.46
CA CYS A 103 -6.75 -6.06 -29.45
C CYS A 103 -7.78 -5.00 -29.87
N ARG A 104 -7.41 -4.05 -30.75
CA ARG A 104 -8.39 -3.16 -31.42
C ARG A 104 -9.40 -3.91 -32.31
N ILE A 105 -9.28 -5.22 -32.42
CA ILE A 105 -10.06 -6.06 -33.36
C ILE A 105 -11.15 -6.91 -32.68
N ALA A 106 -11.17 -7.02 -31.32
CA ALA A 106 -12.12 -7.90 -30.65
C ALA A 106 -12.64 -7.31 -29.34
N ARG A 107 -13.55 -6.35 -29.43
CA ARG A 107 -14.43 -5.99 -28.32
C ARG A 107 -15.87 -6.26 -28.70
N GLU A 108 -16.33 -7.47 -28.44
CA GLU A 108 -17.73 -7.79 -28.28
C GLU A 108 -17.99 -8.22 -26.84
N ASN A 109 -18.69 -7.31 -26.13
CA ASN A 109 -19.69 -7.54 -25.11
C ASN A 109 -19.51 -8.71 -24.13
N THR A 110 -19.07 -8.41 -22.92
CA THR A 110 -19.46 -9.20 -21.75
C THR A 110 -20.65 -8.48 -21.09
N PRO A 111 -21.87 -9.04 -21.14
CA PRO A 111 -22.99 -8.48 -20.41
C PRO A 111 -22.85 -8.91 -18.94
N GLY A 112 -22.71 -7.96 -18.05
CA GLY A 112 -22.65 -8.28 -16.64
C GLY A 112 -23.28 -7.21 -15.78
N GLY A 113 -24.27 -7.58 -15.02
CA GLY A 113 -24.75 -6.86 -13.86
C GLY A 113 -25.65 -5.64 -14.08
N PRO A 114 -26.29 -5.13 -13.00
CA PRO A 114 -27.00 -3.88 -13.02
C PRO A 114 -26.10 -2.75 -13.53
N LEU A 115 -26.67 -1.84 -14.32
CA LEU A 115 -25.94 -0.72 -14.94
C LEU A 115 -25.09 0.08 -13.95
N ASP A 116 -25.58 0.27 -12.73
CA ASP A 116 -24.89 1.00 -11.66
C ASP A 116 -23.60 0.32 -11.21
N ASP A 117 -23.55 -1.01 -11.14
CA ASP A 117 -22.35 -1.76 -10.75
C ASP A 117 -21.27 -1.66 -11.85
N LEU A 118 -21.68 -1.71 -13.11
CA LEU A 118 -20.77 -1.54 -14.25
C LEU A 118 -20.17 -0.12 -14.29
N LEU A 119 -21.00 0.90 -14.08
CA LEU A 119 -20.56 2.29 -14.03
C LEU A 119 -19.60 2.53 -12.86
N ARG A 120 -19.88 1.93 -11.70
CA ARG A 120 -18.99 2.01 -10.54
C ARG A 120 -17.66 1.33 -10.79
N GLU A 121 -17.67 0.16 -11.38
CA GLU A 121 -16.43 -0.56 -11.72
C GLU A 121 -15.59 0.21 -12.74
N GLU A 122 -16.24 0.81 -13.74
CA GLU A 122 -15.55 1.64 -14.73
C GLU A 122 -14.91 2.87 -14.09
N ARG A 123 -15.62 3.59 -13.20
CA ARG A 123 -15.02 4.70 -12.42
C ARG A 123 -13.83 4.25 -11.60
N CYS A 124 -13.95 3.14 -10.88
CA CYS A 124 -12.83 2.57 -10.11
C CYS A 124 -11.64 2.22 -11.01
N ARG A 125 -11.89 1.72 -12.21
CA ARG A 125 -10.84 1.42 -13.19
C ARG A 125 -10.11 2.67 -13.66
N ARG A 126 -10.84 3.76 -13.95
CA ARG A 126 -10.28 5.06 -14.35
C ARG A 126 -9.43 5.66 -13.24
N VAL A 127 -9.94 5.68 -12.00
CA VAL A 127 -9.19 6.13 -10.82
C VAL A 127 -7.87 5.36 -10.67
N ARG A 128 -7.93 4.03 -10.75
CA ARG A 128 -6.72 3.17 -10.68
C ARG A 128 -5.75 3.47 -11.82
N HIS A 129 -6.25 3.71 -13.02
CA HIS A 129 -5.42 4.09 -14.16
C HIS A 129 -4.68 5.42 -13.90
N VAL A 130 -5.37 6.45 -13.45
CA VAL A 130 -4.75 7.74 -13.10
C VAL A 130 -3.73 7.58 -11.97
N LEU A 131 -4.05 6.82 -10.90
CA LEU A 131 -3.11 6.52 -9.82
C LEU A 131 -1.82 5.87 -10.32
N SER A 132 -1.92 4.99 -11.33
CA SER A 132 -0.74 4.33 -11.91
C SER A 132 0.22 5.28 -12.63
N LEU A 133 -0.28 6.43 -13.07
CA LEU A 133 0.49 7.46 -13.80
C LEU A 133 1.12 8.51 -12.88
N LEU A 134 0.69 8.60 -11.62
CA LEU A 134 1.25 9.53 -10.65
C LEU A 134 2.66 9.11 -10.21
N LYS A 135 3.41 10.09 -9.65
CA LYS A 135 4.66 9.75 -8.96
C LYS A 135 4.37 8.84 -7.75
N PRO A 136 5.25 7.88 -7.40
CA PRO A 136 5.00 6.93 -6.32
C PRO A 136 4.52 7.58 -5.02
N ALA A 137 5.24 8.60 -4.55
CA ALA A 137 4.89 9.31 -3.31
C ALA A 137 3.52 10.00 -3.37
N GLN A 138 3.10 10.52 -4.53
CA GLN A 138 1.78 11.14 -4.70
C GLN A 138 0.67 10.08 -4.65
N ALA A 139 0.84 8.97 -5.37
CA ALA A 139 -0.12 7.86 -5.32
C ALA A 139 -0.27 7.32 -3.89
N GLN A 140 0.84 7.10 -3.19
CA GLN A 140 0.82 6.63 -1.80
C GLN A 140 0.08 7.58 -0.86
N LEU A 141 0.35 8.89 -0.96
CA LEU A 141 -0.36 9.91 -0.17
C LEU A 141 -1.88 9.80 -0.33
N LEU A 142 -2.36 9.74 -1.57
CA LEU A 142 -3.78 9.64 -1.88
C LEU A 142 -4.38 8.31 -1.39
N ILE A 143 -3.69 7.19 -1.61
CA ILE A 143 -4.13 5.87 -1.18
C ILE A 143 -4.24 5.81 0.35
N LEU A 144 -3.21 6.21 1.08
CA LEU A 144 -3.20 6.20 2.54
C LEU A 144 -4.27 7.14 3.11
N ARG A 145 -4.46 8.32 2.50
CA ARG A 145 -5.50 9.26 2.90
C ARG A 145 -6.91 8.70 2.67
N SER A 146 -7.17 8.09 1.51
CA SER A 146 -8.46 7.47 1.19
C SER A 146 -8.77 6.26 2.09
N ALA A 147 -7.75 5.63 2.63
CA ALA A 147 -7.86 4.56 3.63
C ALA A 147 -8.13 5.08 5.06
N GLY A 148 -8.28 6.39 5.23
CA GLY A 148 -8.62 7.01 6.51
C GLY A 148 -7.43 7.19 7.46
N LEU A 149 -6.18 7.10 6.99
CA LEU A 149 -5.03 7.39 7.84
C LEU A 149 -5.00 8.89 8.20
N SER A 150 -4.65 9.16 9.44
CA SER A 150 -4.39 10.51 9.92
C SER A 150 -3.10 11.08 9.31
N TYR A 151 -2.94 12.40 9.32
CA TYR A 151 -1.73 13.07 8.85
C TYR A 151 -0.47 12.58 9.56
N LYS A 152 -0.59 12.24 10.85
CA LYS A 152 0.50 11.67 11.63
C LYS A 152 0.88 10.27 11.12
N GLU A 153 -0.09 9.38 10.94
CA GLU A 153 0.16 8.03 10.42
C GLU A 153 0.75 8.07 9.00
N ILE A 154 0.26 8.99 8.15
CA ILE A 154 0.81 9.19 6.80
C ILE A 154 2.25 9.70 6.88
N ALA A 155 2.52 10.68 7.73
CA ALA A 155 3.86 11.23 7.94
C ALA A 155 4.84 10.15 8.41
N ASP A 156 4.41 9.34 9.38
CA ASP A 156 5.16 8.22 9.93
C ASP A 156 5.41 7.13 8.86
N ALA A 157 4.41 6.83 8.03
CA ALA A 157 4.55 5.84 6.95
C ALA A 157 5.51 6.31 5.84
N LEU A 158 5.45 7.59 5.47
CA LEU A 158 6.24 8.15 4.37
C LEU A 158 7.56 8.79 4.83
N GLU A 159 7.84 8.79 6.14
CA GLU A 159 9.03 9.39 6.74
C GLU A 159 9.18 10.88 6.41
N VAL A 160 8.05 11.61 6.45
CA VAL A 160 7.99 13.06 6.22
C VAL A 160 7.50 13.79 7.45
N LYS A 161 7.63 15.12 7.47
CA LYS A 161 7.09 15.95 8.56
C LYS A 161 5.56 15.99 8.47
N ALA A 162 4.85 15.80 9.58
CA ALA A 162 3.39 15.85 9.64
C ALA A 162 2.83 17.19 9.12
N THR A 163 3.54 18.30 9.38
CA THR A 163 3.21 19.63 8.87
C THR A 163 3.26 19.76 7.35
N SER A 164 4.02 18.88 6.67
CA SER A 164 4.16 18.88 5.21
C SER A 164 3.07 18.07 4.51
N VAL A 165 2.42 17.12 5.22
CA VAL A 165 1.46 16.18 4.63
C VAL A 165 0.30 16.90 3.93
N GLY A 166 -0.28 17.95 4.55
CA GLY A 166 -1.37 18.70 3.95
C GLY A 166 -0.99 19.34 2.60
N THR A 167 0.16 20.01 2.55
CA THR A 167 0.64 20.61 1.30
C THR A 167 0.97 19.56 0.24
N MET A 168 1.51 18.40 0.65
CA MET A 168 1.83 17.31 -0.26
C MET A 168 0.55 16.67 -0.81
N LEU A 169 -0.49 16.50 0.03
CA LEU A 169 -1.79 16.00 -0.38
C LEU A 169 -2.45 16.93 -1.39
N ASN A 170 -2.53 18.23 -1.11
CA ASN A 170 -3.11 19.21 -2.04
C ASN A 170 -2.45 19.15 -3.42
N ARG A 171 -1.11 19.01 -3.47
CA ARG A 171 -0.38 18.87 -4.73
C ARG A 171 -0.68 17.55 -5.43
N ALA A 172 -0.80 16.45 -4.67
CA ALA A 172 -1.12 15.15 -5.23
C ALA A 172 -2.57 15.09 -5.77
N GLU A 173 -3.52 15.71 -5.05
CA GLU A 173 -4.92 15.84 -5.47
C GLU A 173 -5.05 16.69 -6.75
N GLN A 174 -4.31 17.80 -6.82
CA GLN A 174 -4.30 18.62 -8.02
C GLN A 174 -3.73 17.86 -9.23
N GLU A 175 -2.59 17.21 -9.08
CA GLU A 175 -1.99 16.39 -10.15
C GLU A 175 -2.91 15.25 -10.58
N PHE A 176 -3.60 14.61 -9.63
CA PHE A 176 -4.60 13.57 -9.92
C PHE A 176 -5.74 14.14 -10.75
N ARG A 177 -6.31 15.28 -10.33
CA ARG A 177 -7.42 15.94 -11.02
C ARG A 177 -7.04 16.34 -12.44
N ASP A 178 -5.90 16.98 -12.61
CA ASP A 178 -5.42 17.43 -13.92
C ASP A 178 -5.27 16.27 -14.89
N ARG A 179 -4.72 15.14 -14.42
CA ARG A 179 -4.60 13.92 -15.23
C ARG A 179 -5.92 13.25 -15.51
N TYR A 180 -6.82 13.23 -14.50
CA TYR A 180 -8.14 12.63 -14.67
C TYR A 180 -8.94 13.37 -15.75
N ILE A 181 -8.99 14.70 -15.71
CA ILE A 181 -9.67 15.54 -16.70
C ILE A 181 -9.02 15.37 -18.09
N ALA A 182 -7.69 15.37 -18.16
CA ALA A 182 -6.98 15.18 -19.43
C ALA A 182 -7.29 13.83 -20.11
N LEU A 183 -7.51 12.77 -19.32
CA LEU A 183 -7.82 11.44 -19.83
C LEU A 183 -9.33 11.22 -20.06
N HIS A 184 -10.18 11.99 -19.37
CA HIS A 184 -11.64 11.83 -19.40
C HIS A 184 -12.35 13.19 -19.56
N PRO A 185 -12.18 13.89 -20.69
CA PRO A 185 -12.65 15.26 -20.89
C PRO A 185 -14.19 15.41 -20.90
N ASN A 186 -14.93 14.31 -21.03
CA ASN A 186 -16.40 14.31 -21.08
C ASN A 186 -17.04 14.11 -19.69
N GLU A 187 -16.26 14.04 -18.61
CA GLU A 187 -16.74 13.89 -17.24
C GLU A 187 -16.35 15.12 -16.42
N GLU A 188 -17.21 16.15 -16.40
CA GLU A 188 -16.94 17.42 -15.73
C GLU A 188 -17.15 17.42 -14.20
N GLU A 189 -17.60 16.31 -13.57
CA GLU A 189 -17.87 16.23 -12.12
C GLU A 189 -17.10 15.12 -11.41
N LEU A 190 -16.11 15.52 -10.65
CA LEU A 190 -15.47 14.77 -9.55
C LEU A 190 -15.77 15.43 -8.22
#